data_40e2b3f82ec557c65c004d438ae86094
#
_entry.id   40e2b3f82ec557c65c004d438ae86094
#
_cell.length_a   1.000
_cell.length_b   1.000
_cell.length_c   1.000
_cell.angle_alpha   90.00
_cell.angle_beta   90.00
_cell.angle_gamma   90.00
#
_symmetry.space_group_name_H-M   'P 1'
#
loop_
_entity.id
_entity.type
_entity.pdbx_description
1 polymer ?
#
loop_
_entity_poly.entity_id
_entity_poly.type
_entity_poly.pdbx_seq_one_letter_code
_entity_poly.pdbx_strand_id
1 'polypeptide(L)'
;MRTFAIEEKERIESIIRQSAVCHVGITDPEGNPYVIPMNFGYEDGIIYLHSGPEGGKLEMLERNNRVCITFSRGHELVYQHPKVACSYSMRSESAMCRGRVTFIEDMEEKRRILDIIMHHYTDNEFGYSEPALRNVKVWKVPVERMTGKVFGLRGHEKP
;
A
#
# COMPACT_ATOMS: atom_id res chain seq x y z
N MET A 1 -7.02 -24.76 7.34
CA MET A 1 -6.95 -23.29 7.41
C MET A 1 -7.73 -22.68 6.25
N ARG A 2 -8.44 -21.59 6.46
CA ARG A 2 -9.34 -20.97 5.45
C ARG A 2 -8.98 -19.51 5.22
N THR A 3 -9.41 -19.00 4.08
CA THR A 3 -9.29 -17.59 3.67
C THR A 3 -10.69 -17.03 3.48
N PHE A 4 -10.94 -15.84 4.01
CA PHE A 4 -12.22 -15.16 3.90
C PHE A 4 -12.04 -13.74 3.36
N ALA A 5 -13.04 -13.25 2.65
CA ALA A 5 -13.14 -11.84 2.32
C ALA A 5 -13.47 -11.02 3.57
N ILE A 6 -12.98 -9.79 3.61
CA ILE A 6 -13.35 -8.77 4.59
C ILE A 6 -14.32 -7.84 3.89
N GLU A 7 -15.52 -7.71 4.42
CA GLU A 7 -16.60 -6.89 3.83
C GLU A 7 -16.57 -5.45 4.41
N GLU A 8 -16.15 -5.30 5.66
CA GLU A 8 -16.17 -4.02 6.36
C GLU A 8 -15.05 -3.10 5.88
N LYS A 9 -15.44 -1.96 5.31
CA LYS A 9 -14.51 -0.95 4.78
C LYS A 9 -13.52 -0.47 5.84
N GLU A 10 -13.99 -0.16 7.04
CA GLU A 10 -13.15 0.31 8.16
C GLU A 10 -12.06 -0.70 8.54
N ARG A 11 -12.37 -2.00 8.47
CA ARG A 11 -11.38 -3.05 8.73
C ARG A 11 -10.33 -3.11 7.63
N ILE A 12 -10.71 -2.97 6.36
CA ILE A 12 -9.77 -2.92 5.24
C ILE A 12 -8.87 -1.69 5.37
N GLU A 13 -9.41 -0.52 5.68
CA GLU A 13 -8.65 0.70 5.92
C GLU A 13 -7.72 0.58 7.14
N SER A 14 -8.14 -0.14 8.18
CA SER A 14 -7.28 -0.45 9.34
C SER A 14 -6.06 -1.29 8.95
N ILE A 15 -6.20 -2.23 8.00
CA ILE A 15 -5.06 -2.98 7.45
C ILE A 15 -4.08 -2.03 6.77
N ILE A 16 -4.58 -1.10 5.96
CA ILE A 16 -3.76 -0.10 5.27
C ILE A 16 -2.98 0.73 6.30
N ARG A 17 -3.68 1.34 7.26
CA ARG A 17 -3.07 2.22 8.27
C ARG A 17 -2.05 1.52 9.18
N GLN A 18 -2.15 0.20 9.36
CA GLN A 18 -1.23 -0.56 10.22
C GLN A 18 -0.13 -1.31 9.44
N SER A 19 -0.10 -1.18 8.12
CA SER A 19 0.97 -1.74 7.31
C SER A 19 2.17 -0.80 7.28
N ALA A 20 3.37 -1.34 7.47
CA ALA A 20 4.61 -0.54 7.45
C ALA A 20 5.06 -0.17 6.03
N VAL A 21 4.75 -1.01 5.05
CA VAL A 21 5.16 -0.87 3.65
C VAL A 21 4.03 -1.34 2.76
N CYS A 22 3.84 -0.67 1.63
CA CYS A 22 2.99 -1.17 0.56
C CYS A 22 3.82 -1.71 -0.60
N HIS A 23 3.20 -2.56 -1.43
CA HIS A 23 3.78 -3.02 -2.68
C HIS A 23 2.96 -2.49 -3.84
N VAL A 24 3.58 -1.69 -4.69
CA VAL A 24 2.94 -1.03 -5.82
C VAL A 24 3.23 -1.81 -7.09
N GLY A 25 2.19 -2.40 -7.67
CA GLY A 25 2.23 -3.08 -8.97
C GLY A 25 1.87 -2.10 -10.09
N ILE A 26 2.76 -2.00 -11.06
CA ILE A 26 2.61 -1.24 -12.31
C ILE A 26 2.93 -2.16 -13.50
N THR A 27 2.69 -1.72 -14.71
CA THR A 27 3.03 -2.45 -15.92
C THR A 27 3.95 -1.63 -16.82
N ASP A 28 4.94 -2.28 -17.39
CA ASP A 28 5.78 -1.66 -18.42
C ASP A 28 5.01 -1.49 -19.75
N PRO A 29 5.60 -0.82 -20.76
CA PRO A 29 4.97 -0.62 -22.06
C PRO A 29 4.61 -1.91 -22.80
N GLU A 30 5.34 -2.98 -22.54
CA GLU A 30 5.15 -4.31 -23.13
C GLU A 30 4.09 -5.14 -22.38
N GLY A 31 3.56 -4.62 -21.24
CA GLY A 31 2.55 -5.27 -20.42
C GLY A 31 3.11 -6.19 -19.33
N ASN A 32 4.44 -6.22 -19.14
CA ASN A 32 5.03 -7.02 -18.08
C ASN A 32 4.78 -6.36 -16.71
N PRO A 33 4.48 -7.15 -15.66
CA PRO A 33 4.29 -6.63 -14.33
C PRO A 33 5.62 -6.17 -13.70
N TYR A 34 5.58 -5.04 -13.03
CA TYR A 34 6.69 -4.51 -12.23
C TYR A 34 6.15 -4.16 -10.83
N VAL A 35 6.78 -4.67 -9.78
CA VAL A 35 6.32 -4.48 -8.39
C VAL A 35 7.45 -3.93 -7.54
N ILE A 36 7.15 -2.86 -6.79
CA ILE A 36 8.12 -2.20 -5.90
C ILE A 36 7.54 -2.00 -4.50
N PRO A 37 8.34 -2.22 -3.43
CA PRO A 37 7.98 -1.78 -2.08
C PRO A 37 8.14 -0.26 -1.97
N MET A 38 7.19 0.38 -1.28
CA MET A 38 7.21 1.82 -1.05
C MET A 38 6.69 2.19 0.35
N ASN A 39 7.24 3.26 0.92
CA ASN A 39 6.61 3.96 2.02
C ASN A 39 5.40 4.73 1.49
N PHE A 40 4.40 4.95 2.35
CA PHE A 40 3.15 5.56 1.94
C PHE A 40 2.49 6.36 3.06
N GLY A 41 1.50 7.17 2.70
CA GLY A 41 0.51 7.74 3.60
C GLY A 41 -0.89 7.40 3.11
N TYR A 42 -1.87 7.40 4.01
CA TYR A 42 -3.27 7.13 3.67
C TYR A 42 -4.20 8.09 4.41
N GLU A 43 -4.99 8.83 3.65
CA GLU A 43 -5.99 9.76 4.18
C GLU A 43 -7.21 9.79 3.26
N ASP A 44 -8.40 9.69 3.81
CA ASP A 44 -9.70 9.87 3.13
C ASP A 44 -9.85 9.09 1.81
N GLY A 45 -9.41 7.82 1.79
CA GLY A 45 -9.52 6.98 0.61
C GLY A 45 -8.45 7.26 -0.46
N ILE A 46 -7.42 8.00 -0.13
CA ILE A 46 -6.31 8.35 -1.02
C ILE A 46 -5.01 7.77 -0.47
N ILE A 47 -4.28 7.07 -1.32
CA ILE A 47 -2.92 6.60 -1.02
C ILE A 47 -1.93 7.61 -1.59
N TYR A 48 -1.00 8.05 -0.76
CA TYR A 48 0.07 8.97 -1.11
C TYR A 48 1.42 8.28 -1.09
N LEU A 49 2.21 8.52 -2.12
CA LEU A 49 3.52 7.91 -2.33
C LEU A 49 4.51 8.97 -2.76
N HIS A 50 5.80 8.67 -2.63
CA HIS A 50 6.86 9.54 -3.17
C HIS A 50 8.02 8.73 -3.73
N SER A 51 8.77 9.35 -4.62
CA SER A 51 9.99 8.77 -5.20
C SER A 51 10.99 9.85 -5.57
N GLY A 52 12.17 9.45 -6.00
CA GLY A 52 13.08 10.34 -6.73
C GLY A 52 12.40 10.91 -7.99
N PRO A 53 12.93 12.01 -8.52
CA PRO A 53 12.33 12.76 -9.63
C PRO A 53 12.39 12.03 -10.97
N GLU A 54 13.23 10.99 -11.08
CA GLU A 54 13.52 10.27 -12.32
C GLU A 54 13.50 8.74 -12.12
N GLY A 55 13.39 8.02 -13.23
CA GLY A 55 13.53 6.56 -13.29
C GLY A 55 12.40 5.87 -14.04
N GLY A 56 12.67 4.65 -14.51
CA GLY A 56 11.80 3.88 -15.40
C GLY A 56 10.37 3.69 -14.90
N LYS A 57 10.17 3.64 -13.56
CA LYS A 57 8.81 3.56 -12.99
C LYS A 57 7.94 4.80 -13.29
N LEU A 58 8.55 5.99 -13.38
CA LEU A 58 7.83 7.21 -13.74
C LEU A 58 7.44 7.20 -15.21
N GLU A 59 8.35 6.78 -16.09
CA GLU A 59 8.07 6.62 -17.52
C GLU A 59 6.95 5.60 -17.77
N MET A 60 6.94 4.49 -17.03
CA MET A 60 5.86 3.49 -17.08
C MET A 60 4.52 4.12 -16.69
N LEU A 61 4.48 4.90 -15.60
CA LEU A 61 3.27 5.54 -15.09
C LEU A 61 2.78 6.69 -15.96
N GLU A 62 3.64 7.39 -16.68
CA GLU A 62 3.25 8.39 -17.67
C GLU A 62 2.50 7.75 -18.86
N ARG A 63 2.85 6.53 -19.22
CA ARG A 63 2.18 5.76 -20.29
C ARG A 63 0.92 5.03 -19.81
N ASN A 64 0.98 4.46 -18.60
CA ASN A 64 -0.14 3.76 -17.98
C ASN A 64 -0.13 4.02 -16.46
N ASN A 65 -0.95 4.95 -16.04
CA ASN A 65 -1.03 5.37 -14.64
C ASN A 65 -1.85 4.45 -13.71
N ARG A 66 -2.33 3.31 -14.21
CA ARG A 66 -3.08 2.33 -13.40
C ARG A 66 -2.14 1.57 -12.48
N VAL A 67 -2.53 1.44 -11.22
CA VAL A 67 -1.76 0.73 -10.20
C VAL A 67 -2.62 -0.25 -9.42
N CYS A 68 -1.97 -1.31 -8.93
CA CYS A 68 -2.51 -2.22 -7.95
C CYS A 68 -1.57 -2.17 -6.72
N ILE A 69 -2.09 -1.75 -5.58
CA ILE A 69 -1.29 -1.57 -4.36
C ILE A 69 -1.77 -2.56 -3.32
N THR A 70 -0.84 -3.31 -2.72
CA THR A 70 -1.14 -4.30 -1.68
C THR A 70 -0.50 -3.94 -0.36
N PHE A 71 -1.22 -4.26 0.71
CA PHE A 71 -0.85 -4.07 2.10
C PHE A 71 -1.05 -5.38 2.84
N SER A 72 -0.22 -5.65 3.85
CA SER A 72 -0.39 -6.85 4.68
C SER A 72 0.10 -6.62 6.10
N ARG A 73 -0.54 -7.31 7.06
CA ARG A 73 -0.17 -7.27 8.48
C ARG A 73 -0.40 -8.61 9.17
N GLY A 74 0.09 -8.76 10.39
CA GLY A 74 -0.23 -9.86 11.29
C GLY A 74 0.33 -11.21 10.86
N HIS A 75 1.54 -11.27 10.31
CA HIS A 75 2.15 -12.49 9.81
C HIS A 75 2.55 -13.43 10.97
N GLU A 76 1.65 -14.33 11.36
CA GLU A 76 1.84 -15.31 12.43
C GLU A 76 1.77 -16.74 11.86
N LEU A 77 2.79 -17.56 12.12
CA LEU A 77 2.77 -18.97 11.75
C LEU A 77 1.83 -19.74 12.68
N VAL A 78 0.79 -20.35 12.12
CA VAL A 78 -0.20 -21.13 12.84
C VAL A 78 -0.28 -22.57 12.31
N TYR A 79 -0.66 -23.52 13.16
CA TYR A 79 -0.79 -24.93 12.75
C TYR A 79 -1.84 -25.65 13.59
N GLN A 80 -2.38 -26.75 13.09
CA GLN A 80 -3.27 -27.66 13.81
C GLN A 80 -2.50 -28.82 14.44
N HIS A 81 -1.44 -29.30 13.78
CA HIS A 81 -0.61 -30.40 14.28
C HIS A 81 0.88 -30.14 13.96
N PRO A 82 1.79 -30.23 14.95
CA PRO A 82 3.18 -29.79 14.81
C PRO A 82 4.03 -30.63 13.83
N LYS A 83 3.60 -31.85 13.52
CA LYS A 83 4.33 -32.76 12.62
C LYS A 83 3.69 -32.91 11.23
N VAL A 84 2.63 -32.17 10.95
CA VAL A 84 1.89 -32.28 9.68
C VAL A 84 2.00 -30.98 8.91
N ALA A 85 2.86 -30.96 7.88
CA ALA A 85 3.18 -29.75 7.11
C ALA A 85 1.93 -29.07 6.50
N CYS A 86 0.98 -29.83 5.95
CA CYS A 86 -0.25 -29.28 5.38
C CYS A 86 -1.22 -28.67 6.42
N SER A 87 -0.95 -28.83 7.72
CA SER A 87 -1.69 -28.18 8.79
C SER A 87 -1.18 -26.76 9.12
N TYR A 88 -0.03 -26.38 8.58
CA TYR A 88 0.55 -25.06 8.79
C TYR A 88 -0.04 -24.02 7.84
N SER A 89 -0.15 -22.80 8.32
CA SER A 89 -0.58 -21.62 7.55
C SER A 89 0.02 -20.37 8.15
N MET A 90 0.03 -19.30 7.36
CA MET A 90 0.33 -17.95 7.85
C MET A 90 -0.99 -17.23 8.16
N ARG A 91 -1.25 -16.93 9.44
CA ARG A 91 -2.35 -16.04 9.81
C ARG A 91 -1.95 -14.61 9.46
N SER A 92 -2.72 -13.97 8.62
CA SER A 92 -2.46 -12.60 8.18
C SER A 92 -3.71 -11.95 7.62
N GLU A 93 -3.69 -10.64 7.50
CA GLU A 93 -4.70 -9.87 6.78
C GLU A 93 -4.01 -9.10 5.64
N SER A 94 -4.74 -8.93 4.54
CA SER A 94 -4.27 -8.12 3.41
C SER A 94 -5.37 -7.20 2.90
N ALA A 95 -4.95 -6.05 2.39
CA ALA A 95 -5.77 -5.15 1.59
C ALA A 95 -5.15 -5.00 0.20
N MET A 96 -6.01 -4.90 -0.82
CA MET A 96 -5.62 -4.63 -2.19
C MET A 96 -6.42 -3.43 -2.69
N CYS A 97 -5.74 -2.39 -3.14
CA CYS A 97 -6.31 -1.17 -3.67
C CYS A 97 -5.96 -1.01 -5.15
N ARG A 98 -6.92 -0.56 -5.95
CA ARG A 98 -6.70 -0.18 -7.34
C ARG A 98 -7.07 1.28 -7.54
N GLY A 99 -6.30 1.98 -8.37
CA GLY A 99 -6.51 3.37 -8.68
C GLY A 99 -5.60 3.85 -9.80
N ARG A 100 -5.57 5.16 -9.98
CA ARG A 100 -4.70 5.82 -10.95
C ARG A 100 -3.81 6.84 -10.27
N VAL A 101 -2.54 6.82 -10.65
CA VAL A 101 -1.56 7.80 -10.19
C VAL A 101 -1.80 9.15 -10.87
N THR A 102 -1.80 10.20 -10.07
CA THR A 102 -1.62 11.58 -10.52
C THR A 102 -0.37 12.13 -9.83
N PHE A 103 0.52 12.74 -10.58
CA PHE A 103 1.69 13.42 -10.03
C PHE A 103 1.31 14.81 -9.55
N ILE A 104 1.82 15.20 -8.39
CA ILE A 104 1.59 16.49 -7.78
C ILE A 104 2.80 17.38 -8.04
N GLU A 105 2.57 18.57 -8.57
CA GLU A 105 3.64 19.54 -8.86
C GLU A 105 3.56 20.77 -7.95
N ASP A 106 2.38 21.10 -7.42
CA ASP A 106 2.20 22.21 -6.49
C ASP A 106 3.01 21.99 -5.19
N MET A 107 3.78 22.98 -4.81
CA MET A 107 4.76 22.88 -3.71
C MET A 107 4.08 22.78 -2.34
N GLU A 108 2.97 23.48 -2.14
CA GLU A 108 2.25 23.43 -0.87
C GLU A 108 1.49 22.10 -0.72
N GLU A 109 0.91 21.60 -1.82
CA GLU A 109 0.30 20.28 -1.80
C GLU A 109 1.34 19.16 -1.61
N LYS A 110 2.54 19.26 -2.22
CA LYS A 110 3.66 18.34 -1.94
C LYS A 110 4.03 18.32 -0.46
N ARG A 111 4.14 19.49 0.17
CA ARG A 111 4.46 19.63 1.60
C ARG A 111 3.42 18.90 2.45
N ARG A 112 2.14 19.21 2.24
CA ARG A 112 1.02 18.56 2.93
C ARG A 112 1.03 17.04 2.78
N ILE A 113 1.26 16.54 1.57
CA ILE A 113 1.30 15.10 1.29
C ILE A 113 2.49 14.42 1.96
N LEU A 114 3.66 15.04 1.94
CA LEU A 114 4.84 14.52 2.63
C LEU A 114 4.62 14.45 4.14
N ASP A 115 3.92 15.41 4.74
CA ASP A 115 3.52 15.35 6.14
C ASP A 115 2.60 14.15 6.41
N ILE A 116 1.60 13.88 5.55
CA ILE A 116 0.73 12.70 5.67
C ILE A 116 1.56 11.41 5.60
N ILE A 117 2.54 11.31 4.70
CA ILE A 117 3.44 10.16 4.61
C ILE A 117 4.28 10.04 5.88
N MET A 118 4.83 11.12 6.39
CA MET A 118 5.65 11.09 7.60
C MET A 118 4.84 10.74 8.84
N HIS A 119 3.63 11.27 8.99
CA HIS A 119 2.74 10.95 10.11
C HIS A 119 2.24 9.49 10.14
N HIS A 120 2.38 8.77 9.03
CA HIS A 120 2.18 7.32 9.03
C HIS A 120 3.25 6.57 9.86
N TYR A 121 4.44 7.14 10.01
CA TYR A 121 5.59 6.50 10.64
C TYR A 121 6.03 7.15 11.97
N THR A 122 5.69 8.42 12.21
CA THR A 122 6.15 9.18 13.37
C THR A 122 5.25 10.39 13.64
N ASP A 123 5.15 10.78 14.89
CA ASP A 123 4.39 11.98 15.31
C ASP A 123 5.26 13.27 15.30
N ASN A 124 6.47 13.20 14.76
CA ASN A 124 7.35 14.38 14.68
C ASN A 124 6.85 15.37 13.62
N GLU A 125 7.14 16.66 13.84
CA GLU A 125 6.95 17.71 12.86
C GLU A 125 8.20 17.92 12.01
N PHE A 126 8.03 18.20 10.71
CA PHE A 126 9.13 18.33 9.77
C PHE A 126 9.06 19.64 8.97
N GLY A 127 10.24 20.22 8.72
CA GLY A 127 10.40 21.28 7.75
C GLY A 127 10.96 20.74 6.43
N TYR A 128 10.52 21.29 5.31
CA TYR A 128 10.99 20.92 3.97
C TYR A 128 11.61 22.13 3.29
N SER A 129 12.83 22.01 2.81
CA SER A 129 13.44 23.03 1.97
C SER A 129 12.86 23.00 0.54
N GLU A 130 12.79 24.14 -0.12
CA GLU A 130 12.35 24.18 -1.51
C GLU A 130 13.14 23.25 -2.46
N PRO A 131 14.49 23.17 -2.39
CA PRO A 131 15.23 22.22 -3.21
C PRO A 131 14.82 20.77 -2.99
N ALA A 132 14.53 20.36 -1.74
CA ALA A 132 14.06 19.01 -1.44
C ALA A 132 12.68 18.74 -2.06
N LEU A 133 11.75 19.70 -1.97
CA LEU A 133 10.42 19.58 -2.57
C LEU A 133 10.46 19.54 -4.11
N ARG A 134 11.37 20.28 -4.72
CA ARG A 134 11.59 20.22 -6.19
C ARG A 134 12.14 18.86 -6.63
N ASN A 135 12.96 18.25 -5.79
CA ASN A 135 13.69 17.02 -6.10
C ASN A 135 12.94 15.74 -5.69
N VAL A 136 11.66 15.85 -5.37
CA VAL A 136 10.79 14.71 -5.04
C VAL A 136 9.60 14.65 -5.99
N LYS A 137 9.30 13.45 -6.48
CA LYS A 137 8.06 13.17 -7.22
C LYS A 137 7.03 12.64 -6.25
N VAL A 138 5.93 13.34 -6.09
CA VAL A 138 4.82 12.98 -5.20
C VAL A 138 3.68 12.41 -6.03
N TRP A 139 3.13 11.29 -5.57
CA TRP A 139 2.07 10.55 -6.25
C TRP A 139 0.81 10.57 -5.39
N LYS A 140 -0.32 10.81 -6.01
CA LYS A 140 -1.65 10.75 -5.43
C LYS A 140 -2.45 9.66 -6.12
N VAL A 141 -2.99 8.72 -5.36
CA VAL A 141 -3.76 7.58 -5.87
C VAL A 141 -5.11 7.51 -5.16
N PRO A 142 -6.15 8.17 -5.70
CA PRO A 142 -7.51 7.92 -5.23
C PRO A 142 -7.88 6.46 -5.41
N VAL A 143 -8.39 5.82 -4.34
CA VAL A 143 -8.76 4.40 -4.37
C VAL A 143 -10.11 4.23 -5.07
N GLU A 144 -10.08 3.65 -6.27
CA GLU A 144 -11.28 3.34 -7.05
C GLU A 144 -11.96 2.04 -6.58
N ARG A 145 -11.17 1.08 -6.11
CA ARG A 145 -11.64 -0.20 -5.60
C ARG A 145 -10.68 -0.72 -4.52
N MET A 146 -11.25 -1.20 -3.42
CA MET A 146 -10.48 -1.94 -2.40
C MET A 146 -11.14 -3.27 -2.08
N THR A 147 -10.32 -4.24 -1.71
CA THR A 147 -10.74 -5.56 -1.23
C THR A 147 -9.82 -5.98 -0.09
N GLY A 148 -10.39 -6.69 0.89
CA GLY A 148 -9.63 -7.24 2.01
C GLY A 148 -9.76 -8.75 2.11
N LYS A 149 -8.74 -9.41 2.65
CA LYS A 149 -8.76 -10.84 2.96
C LYS A 149 -8.09 -11.12 4.29
N VAL A 150 -8.62 -12.10 5.01
CA VAL A 150 -7.99 -12.72 6.17
C VAL A 150 -7.61 -14.15 5.83
N PHE A 151 -6.41 -14.55 6.21
CA PHE A 151 -5.81 -15.86 5.94
C PHE A 151 -5.55 -16.62 7.24
N GLY A 152 -5.46 -17.95 7.16
CA GLY A 152 -4.98 -18.79 8.25
C GLY A 152 -5.98 -18.96 9.40
N LEU A 153 -7.26 -18.67 9.20
CA LEU A 153 -8.29 -18.95 10.21
C LEU A 153 -8.58 -20.45 10.32
N ARG A 154 -8.82 -20.93 11.53
CA ARG A 154 -9.32 -22.30 11.77
C ARG A 154 -10.78 -22.39 11.33
N GLY A 155 -11.24 -23.62 11.02
CA GLY A 155 -12.57 -23.84 10.46
C GLY A 155 -13.77 -23.35 11.30
N HIS A 156 -13.55 -23.12 12.60
CA HIS A 156 -14.56 -22.61 13.56
C HIS A 156 -14.37 -21.11 13.88
N GLU A 157 -13.26 -20.50 13.47
CA GLU A 157 -13.01 -19.05 13.64
C GLU A 157 -13.78 -18.28 12.56
N LYS A 158 -14.40 -17.18 12.97
CA LYS A 158 -15.04 -16.23 12.04
C LYS A 158 -14.03 -15.18 11.63
N PRO A 159 -14.14 -14.62 10.40
CA PRO A 159 -13.29 -13.52 9.92
C PRO A 159 -13.44 -12.24 10.73
#